data_8815d11ad33ebcfe44119131e8141835
#
_entry.id   8815d11ad33ebcfe44119131e8141835
#
_cell.length_a   1.000
_cell.length_b   1.000
_cell.length_c   1.000
_cell.angle_alpha   90.00
_cell.angle_beta   90.00
_cell.angle_gamma   90.00
#
_symmetry.space_group_name_H-M   'P 1'
#
loop_
_entity.id
_entity.type
_entity.pdbx_description
1 polymer ?
#
loop_
_entity_poly.entity_id
_entity_poly.type
_entity_poly.pdbx_seq_one_letter_code
_entity_poly.pdbx_strand_id
1 'polypeptide(L)'
;MTKYRLLIIFLFISYAAWSQDDTSYRPRIGGTLRGKYEYQTQEGEGRFQVRTARVNVQGKVAPIVEYKAEIDLCDKGDIKMLDAYTRLSPWKSFSFTIGQMRVPFTIDAHRSPHLQYFANRSFIAKQVGNVRDVGAMAGYEFHVGFPIRVQAGLFNGSGLTGQKDYWTKGINYSAKAQLYFPFNLDLETSVQKIRPDAHTVVMYDAGLTYHRLNFLAEVEYLYKTYAHNAYKDVHAVNAFMNYDIPFKNKSQLIRKVSPLVRYDFMTDHSNGRQYVEGPAGEGGVLATTDYQRHRVTGGVTLSLTTPFVSDIRINYEKYFSRDQGLAKTSERDKIVVEFMTHF
;
A
#
# COMPACT_ATOMS: atom_id res chain seq x y z
N MET A 1 -9.64 11.22 -32.68
CA MET A 1 -8.69 12.27 -32.26
C MET A 1 -7.94 11.95 -30.94
N THR A 2 -8.40 11.05 -30.10
CA THR A 2 -7.79 10.75 -28.78
C THR A 2 -6.52 9.90 -28.85
N LYS A 3 -6.38 9.02 -29.85
CA LYS A 3 -5.21 8.12 -30.00
C LYS A 3 -3.89 8.85 -30.32
N TYR A 4 -3.95 9.97 -31.01
CA TYR A 4 -2.75 10.74 -31.38
C TYR A 4 -2.22 11.65 -30.26
N ARG A 5 -3.07 12.02 -29.29
CA ARG A 5 -2.63 12.83 -28.12
C ARG A 5 -1.73 12.06 -27.17
N LEU A 6 -1.97 10.76 -26.99
CA LEU A 6 -1.09 9.90 -26.17
C LEU A 6 0.28 9.69 -26.83
N LEU A 7 0.31 9.52 -28.17
CA LEU A 7 1.56 9.35 -28.92
C LEU A 7 2.45 10.59 -28.86
N ILE A 8 1.85 11.78 -28.90
CA ILE A 8 2.55 13.06 -28.82
C ILE A 8 3.17 13.26 -27.43
N ILE A 9 2.50 12.85 -26.35
CA ILE A 9 3.04 12.91 -24.98
C ILE A 9 4.26 11.98 -24.83
N PHE A 10 4.22 10.79 -25.41
CA PHE A 10 5.38 9.86 -25.40
C PHE A 10 6.57 10.41 -26.22
N LEU A 11 6.32 11.07 -27.32
CA LEU A 11 7.37 11.70 -28.14
C LEU A 11 7.99 12.93 -27.45
N PHE A 12 7.22 13.72 -26.71
CA PHE A 12 7.77 14.84 -25.93
C PHE A 12 8.64 14.38 -24.75
N ILE A 13 8.29 13.27 -24.09
CA ILE A 13 9.10 12.69 -23.00
C ILE A 13 10.44 12.19 -23.55
N SER A 14 10.46 11.57 -24.73
CA SER A 14 11.71 11.14 -25.37
C SER A 14 12.59 12.31 -25.82
N TYR A 15 12.02 13.42 -26.27
CA TYR A 15 12.80 14.60 -26.70
C TYR A 15 13.40 15.37 -25.50
N ALA A 16 12.68 15.48 -24.39
CA ALA A 16 13.20 16.10 -23.16
C ALA A 16 14.35 15.30 -22.51
N ALA A 17 14.37 13.97 -22.70
CA ALA A 17 15.43 13.11 -22.18
C ALA A 17 16.79 13.29 -22.88
N TRP A 18 16.82 13.89 -24.08
CA TRP A 18 18.05 14.06 -24.87
C TRP A 18 18.76 15.40 -24.63
N SER A 19 18.14 16.34 -23.89
CA SER A 19 18.70 17.70 -23.74
C SER A 19 19.48 17.93 -22.43
N GLN A 20 19.60 16.93 -21.54
CA GLN A 20 20.32 17.08 -20.29
C GLN A 20 21.62 16.28 -20.29
N ASP A 21 22.75 16.97 -20.38
CA ASP A 21 24.10 16.37 -20.32
C ASP A 21 24.47 15.84 -18.92
N ASP A 22 23.80 16.32 -17.86
CA ASP A 22 24.03 15.85 -16.48
C ASP A 22 23.16 14.64 -16.17
N THR A 23 23.78 13.49 -15.96
CA THR A 23 23.11 12.21 -15.64
C THR A 23 22.30 12.27 -14.33
N SER A 24 22.59 13.22 -13.41
CA SER A 24 21.89 13.39 -12.14
C SER A 24 20.45 13.90 -12.32
N TYR A 25 20.15 14.59 -13.44
CA TYR A 25 18.83 15.14 -13.76
C TYR A 25 18.03 14.30 -14.74
N ARG A 26 18.59 13.21 -15.25
CA ARG A 26 17.87 12.33 -16.19
C ARG A 26 16.65 11.70 -15.50
N PRO A 27 15.46 11.74 -16.12
CA PRO A 27 14.31 11.02 -15.62
C PRO A 27 14.59 9.52 -15.53
N ARG A 28 14.20 8.91 -14.42
CA ARG A 28 14.24 7.45 -14.26
C ARG A 28 12.81 6.93 -14.47
N ILE A 29 12.69 5.96 -15.36
CA ILE A 29 11.45 5.27 -15.65
C ILE A 29 11.50 3.93 -14.94
N GLY A 30 10.43 3.56 -14.26
CA GLY A 30 10.27 2.27 -13.62
C GLY A 30 8.86 1.76 -13.77
N GLY A 31 8.66 0.48 -13.56
CA GLY A 31 7.34 -0.10 -13.66
C GLY A 31 7.16 -1.37 -12.86
N THR A 32 5.92 -1.74 -12.61
CA THR A 32 5.56 -2.99 -11.93
C THR A 32 4.34 -3.60 -12.58
N LEU A 33 4.50 -4.80 -13.10
CA LEU A 33 3.42 -5.61 -13.65
C LEU A 33 3.09 -6.77 -12.71
N ARG A 34 1.80 -7.01 -12.45
CA ARG A 34 1.32 -8.13 -11.62
C ARG A 34 0.10 -8.75 -12.27
N GLY A 35 0.26 -9.99 -12.74
CA GLY A 35 -0.82 -10.84 -13.21
C GLY A 35 -1.02 -11.98 -12.23
N LYS A 36 -2.26 -12.34 -11.92
CA LYS A 36 -2.54 -13.46 -11.02
C LYS A 36 -3.71 -14.30 -11.48
N TYR A 37 -3.68 -15.56 -11.07
CA TYR A 37 -4.80 -16.49 -11.10
C TYR A 37 -5.23 -16.78 -9.66
N GLU A 38 -6.54 -16.74 -9.39
CA GLU A 38 -7.15 -17.13 -8.12
C GLU A 38 -8.13 -18.26 -8.38
N TYR A 39 -8.04 -19.33 -7.59
CA TYR A 39 -8.96 -20.46 -7.60
C TYR A 39 -9.58 -20.62 -6.22
N GLN A 40 -10.88 -20.38 -6.13
CA GLN A 40 -11.67 -20.55 -4.92
C GLN A 40 -12.02 -22.03 -4.77
N THR A 41 -11.60 -22.65 -3.65
CA THR A 41 -11.62 -24.12 -3.50
C THR A 41 -12.95 -24.69 -3.04
N GLN A 42 -13.87 -23.88 -2.50
CA GLN A 42 -15.16 -24.36 -2.00
C GLN A 42 -16.21 -24.46 -3.11
N GLU A 43 -16.26 -23.52 -4.03
CA GLU A 43 -17.22 -23.46 -5.13
C GLU A 43 -16.60 -23.88 -6.47
N GLY A 44 -15.27 -24.07 -6.52
CA GLY A 44 -14.58 -24.48 -7.75
C GLY A 44 -14.45 -23.37 -8.79
N GLU A 45 -14.54 -22.10 -8.38
CA GLU A 45 -14.48 -20.95 -9.27
C GLU A 45 -13.06 -20.40 -9.40
N GLY A 46 -12.68 -20.03 -10.62
CA GLY A 46 -11.36 -19.44 -10.89
C GLY A 46 -11.45 -18.17 -11.72
N ARG A 47 -10.43 -17.30 -11.55
CA ARG A 47 -10.31 -16.07 -12.36
C ARG A 47 -8.87 -15.68 -12.62
N PHE A 48 -8.62 -15.16 -13.81
CA PHE A 48 -7.42 -14.37 -14.11
C PHE A 48 -7.66 -12.90 -13.82
N GLN A 49 -6.64 -12.19 -13.34
CA GLN A 49 -6.71 -10.78 -13.07
C GLN A 49 -5.36 -10.08 -13.32
N VAL A 50 -5.37 -9.00 -14.09
CA VAL A 50 -4.27 -8.03 -14.05
C VAL A 50 -4.46 -7.21 -12.78
N ARG A 51 -3.58 -7.43 -11.80
CA ARG A 51 -3.70 -6.81 -10.49
C ARG A 51 -3.16 -5.39 -10.50
N THR A 52 -2.13 -5.15 -11.31
CA THR A 52 -1.43 -3.87 -11.39
C THR A 52 -0.60 -3.82 -12.67
N ALA A 53 -0.62 -2.67 -13.34
CA ALA A 53 0.22 -2.34 -14.49
C ALA A 53 0.75 -0.90 -14.30
N ARG A 54 1.71 -0.72 -13.39
CA ARG A 54 2.24 0.59 -13.01
C ARG A 54 3.41 1.01 -13.86
N VAL A 55 3.40 2.30 -14.19
CA VAL A 55 4.55 3.00 -14.77
C VAL A 55 4.78 4.25 -13.94
N ASN A 56 6.03 4.56 -13.65
CA ASN A 56 6.40 5.79 -12.97
C ASN A 56 7.57 6.49 -13.67
N VAL A 57 7.59 7.81 -13.54
CA VAL A 57 8.70 8.67 -13.92
C VAL A 57 9.07 9.48 -12.68
N GLN A 58 10.34 9.49 -12.34
CA GLN A 58 10.84 10.27 -11.22
C GLN A 58 12.23 10.83 -11.53
N GLY A 59 12.55 11.97 -10.92
CA GLY A 59 13.85 12.61 -11.16
C GLY A 59 14.01 13.88 -10.34
N LYS A 60 15.05 14.64 -10.68
CA LYS A 60 15.34 15.95 -10.13
C LYS A 60 15.20 17.02 -11.20
N VAL A 61 14.75 18.20 -10.82
CA VAL A 61 14.79 19.41 -11.66
C VAL A 61 15.77 20.45 -11.10
N ALA A 62 16.20 20.26 -9.83
CA ALA A 62 17.23 21.02 -9.16
C ALA A 62 17.86 20.15 -8.05
N PRO A 63 19.03 20.50 -7.48
CA PRO A 63 19.66 19.70 -6.43
C PRO A 63 18.76 19.39 -5.23
N ILE A 64 17.85 20.29 -4.90
CA ILE A 64 16.90 20.18 -3.77
C ILE A 64 15.47 19.89 -4.19
N VAL A 65 15.17 19.76 -5.51
CA VAL A 65 13.80 19.60 -6.04
C VAL A 65 13.70 18.28 -6.78
N GLU A 66 12.85 17.41 -6.29
CA GLU A 66 12.52 16.11 -6.88
C GLU A 66 11.05 16.09 -7.34
N TYR A 67 10.75 15.28 -8.32
CA TYR A 67 9.39 15.02 -8.77
C TYR A 67 9.13 13.52 -8.94
N LYS A 68 7.88 13.14 -8.83
CA LYS A 68 7.41 11.79 -9.20
C LYS A 68 6.01 11.86 -9.78
N ALA A 69 5.81 11.11 -10.87
CA ALA A 69 4.51 10.77 -11.43
C ALA A 69 4.41 9.24 -11.53
N GLU A 70 3.29 8.65 -11.07
CA GLU A 70 3.03 7.21 -11.15
C GLU A 70 1.58 6.98 -11.55
N ILE A 71 1.37 6.17 -12.58
CA ILE A 71 0.05 5.77 -13.06
C ILE A 71 -0.08 4.24 -12.99
N ASP A 72 -1.23 3.73 -12.58
CA ASP A 72 -1.62 2.33 -12.74
C ASP A 72 -2.56 2.25 -13.94
N LEU A 73 -2.08 1.65 -15.02
CA LEU A 73 -2.83 1.47 -16.26
C LEU A 73 -3.89 0.39 -16.15
N CYS A 74 -3.82 -0.45 -15.11
CA CYS A 74 -4.81 -1.47 -14.83
C CYS A 74 -4.79 -1.88 -13.34
N ASP A 75 -5.54 -1.17 -12.50
CA ASP A 75 -5.86 -1.64 -11.15
C ASP A 75 -7.21 -2.38 -11.20
N LYS A 76 -7.18 -3.69 -11.50
CA LYS A 76 -8.37 -4.54 -11.67
C LYS A 76 -9.33 -4.10 -12.80
N GLY A 77 -8.79 -3.44 -13.82
CA GLY A 77 -9.56 -2.92 -14.95
C GLY A 77 -9.61 -1.39 -15.03
N ASP A 78 -9.32 -0.68 -13.94
CA ASP A 78 -9.37 0.77 -13.88
C ASP A 78 -8.00 1.43 -14.07
N ILE A 79 -7.98 2.56 -14.76
CA ILE A 79 -6.79 3.42 -14.86
C ILE A 79 -6.83 4.44 -13.72
N LYS A 80 -5.71 4.55 -12.98
CA LYS A 80 -5.61 5.45 -11.81
C LYS A 80 -4.29 6.21 -11.80
N MET A 81 -4.36 7.55 -11.69
CA MET A 81 -3.20 8.34 -11.29
C MET A 81 -2.91 8.06 -9.82
N LEU A 82 -1.72 7.58 -9.51
CA LEU A 82 -1.33 7.20 -8.16
C LEU A 82 -0.56 8.30 -7.45
N ASP A 83 0.62 8.62 -7.94
CA ASP A 83 1.48 9.66 -7.37
C ASP A 83 1.67 10.78 -8.39
N ALA A 84 1.56 12.04 -7.94
CA ALA A 84 1.86 13.23 -8.71
C ALA A 84 2.28 14.33 -7.73
N TYR A 85 3.58 14.42 -7.45
CA TYR A 85 4.07 15.34 -6.43
C TYR A 85 5.43 15.94 -6.77
N THR A 86 5.71 17.08 -6.14
CA THR A 86 7.03 17.68 -6.03
C THR A 86 7.50 17.60 -4.60
N ARG A 87 8.79 17.32 -4.39
CA ARG A 87 9.46 17.27 -3.10
C ARG A 87 10.62 18.25 -3.07
N LEU A 88 10.68 19.03 -2.00
CA LEU A 88 11.77 19.93 -1.67
C LEU A 88 12.60 19.31 -0.54
N SER A 89 13.92 19.20 -0.73
CA SER A 89 14.85 18.72 0.29
C SER A 89 16.00 19.71 0.44
N PRO A 90 15.77 20.84 1.15
CA PRO A 90 16.76 21.91 1.27
C PRO A 90 18.01 21.49 2.04
N TRP A 91 17.90 20.48 2.92
CA TRP A 91 19.01 19.78 3.57
C TRP A 91 18.70 18.28 3.70
N LYS A 92 19.72 17.48 3.94
CA LYS A 92 19.63 15.99 3.88
C LYS A 92 18.60 15.37 4.83
N SER A 93 18.36 16.03 5.98
CA SER A 93 17.47 15.49 7.01
C SER A 93 16.02 15.90 6.84
N PHE A 94 15.70 16.89 6.01
CA PHE A 94 14.36 17.45 5.87
C PHE A 94 13.83 17.31 4.46
N SER A 95 12.56 16.97 4.35
CA SER A 95 11.82 16.98 3.09
C SER A 95 10.44 17.60 3.26
N PHE A 96 9.99 18.34 2.27
CA PHE A 96 8.63 18.84 2.15
C PHE A 96 8.06 18.41 0.81
N THR A 97 6.93 17.72 0.84
CA THR A 97 6.28 17.14 -0.36
C THR A 97 4.89 17.73 -0.51
N ILE A 98 4.52 18.16 -1.72
CA ILE A 98 3.19 18.66 -2.04
C ILE A 98 2.67 17.97 -3.31
N GLY A 99 1.40 17.62 -3.32
CA GLY A 99 0.70 16.97 -4.43
C GLY A 99 -0.03 15.71 -3.98
N GLN A 100 -0.27 14.80 -4.92
CA GLN A 100 -0.88 13.51 -4.66
C GLN A 100 0.19 12.48 -4.32
N MET A 101 0.12 11.90 -3.13
CA MET A 101 1.16 11.01 -2.61
C MET A 101 0.58 9.94 -1.69
N ARG A 102 1.41 8.98 -1.28
CA ARG A 102 1.07 8.05 -0.21
C ARG A 102 0.99 8.77 1.11
N VAL A 103 -0.10 8.53 1.82
CA VAL A 103 -0.29 9.00 3.20
C VAL A 103 0.62 8.19 4.12
N PRO A 104 1.38 8.83 5.04
CA PRO A 104 2.30 8.13 5.93
C PRO A 104 1.52 7.40 7.05
N PHE A 105 1.00 6.21 6.73
CA PHE A 105 0.17 5.41 7.61
C PHE A 105 0.34 3.92 7.33
N THR A 106 0.43 3.08 8.37
CA THR A 106 0.63 1.62 8.37
C THR A 106 1.94 1.14 7.72
N ILE A 107 2.23 -0.16 7.84
CA ILE A 107 3.38 -0.83 7.23
C ILE A 107 2.96 -1.44 5.88
N ASP A 108 2.04 -2.43 5.89
CA ASP A 108 1.71 -3.19 4.68
C ASP A 108 0.98 -2.35 3.63
N ALA A 109 0.10 -1.43 4.02
CA ALA A 109 -0.55 -0.52 3.08
C ALA A 109 0.43 0.43 2.40
N HIS A 110 1.49 0.85 3.11
CA HIS A 110 2.52 1.74 2.59
C HIS A 110 3.57 1.01 1.71
N ARG A 111 3.61 -0.32 1.75
CA ARG A 111 4.54 -1.14 0.96
C ARG A 111 4.21 -1.10 -0.54
N SER A 112 5.23 -0.90 -1.36
CA SER A 112 5.09 -0.94 -2.83
C SER A 112 4.76 -2.35 -3.33
N PRO A 113 4.06 -2.53 -4.48
CA PRO A 113 3.65 -3.84 -4.96
C PRO A 113 4.79 -4.85 -5.15
N HIS A 114 5.96 -4.39 -5.59
CA HIS A 114 7.14 -5.25 -5.76
C HIS A 114 7.83 -5.62 -4.44
N LEU A 115 7.51 -4.90 -3.35
CA LEU A 115 8.03 -5.18 -2.01
C LEU A 115 7.06 -6.00 -1.14
N GLN A 116 5.90 -6.39 -1.68
CA GLN A 116 4.95 -7.23 -0.97
C GLN A 116 5.45 -8.67 -0.91
N TYR A 117 5.31 -9.31 0.25
CA TYR A 117 5.66 -10.72 0.44
C TYR A 117 4.60 -11.66 -0.13
N PHE A 118 3.32 -11.33 0.04
CA PHE A 118 2.19 -12.14 -0.38
C PHE A 118 1.51 -11.58 -1.64
N ALA A 119 0.86 -12.44 -2.41
CA ALA A 119 0.09 -12.04 -3.59
C ALA A 119 -1.10 -11.11 -3.21
N ASN A 120 -1.72 -11.34 -2.07
CA ASN A 120 -2.78 -10.48 -1.53
C ASN A 120 -2.29 -9.72 -0.28
N ARG A 121 -2.76 -8.48 -0.10
CA ARG A 121 -2.46 -7.64 1.06
C ARG A 121 -3.11 -8.18 2.34
N SER A 122 -2.61 -7.73 3.49
CA SER A 122 -3.24 -7.94 4.80
C SER A 122 -4.64 -7.32 4.86
N PHE A 123 -5.42 -7.69 5.89
CA PHE A 123 -6.71 -7.03 6.13
C PHE A 123 -6.51 -5.56 6.51
N ILE A 124 -5.50 -5.23 7.31
CA ILE A 124 -5.13 -3.85 7.63
C ILE A 124 -4.98 -3.04 6.35
N ALA A 125 -4.12 -3.49 5.42
CA ALA A 125 -3.84 -2.76 4.19
C ALA A 125 -5.04 -2.62 3.23
N LYS A 126 -6.06 -3.47 3.36
CA LYS A 126 -7.29 -3.37 2.56
C LYS A 126 -8.29 -2.37 3.14
N GLN A 127 -8.27 -2.14 4.44
CA GLN A 127 -9.36 -1.50 5.19
C GLN A 127 -8.99 -0.18 5.86
N VAL A 128 -7.76 0.29 5.69
CA VAL A 128 -7.26 1.51 6.36
C VAL A 128 -7.70 2.82 5.70
N GLY A 129 -8.58 2.80 4.72
CA GLY A 129 -9.03 4.02 4.05
C GLY A 129 -8.06 4.52 2.97
N ASN A 130 -7.86 5.82 2.87
CA ASN A 130 -7.08 6.41 1.78
C ASN A 130 -5.58 6.13 1.94
N VAL A 131 -5.05 5.19 1.15
CA VAL A 131 -3.61 4.92 1.07
C VAL A 131 -2.87 6.06 0.34
N ARG A 132 -3.58 6.80 -0.52
CA ARG A 132 -3.09 7.97 -1.25
C ARG A 132 -4.11 9.10 -1.17
N ASP A 133 -3.60 10.32 -1.08
CA ASP A 133 -4.43 11.52 -1.04
C ASP A 133 -3.64 12.73 -1.55
N VAL A 134 -4.31 13.82 -1.77
CA VAL A 134 -3.72 15.12 -2.14
C VAL A 134 -3.50 15.94 -0.88
N GLY A 135 -2.29 16.47 -0.74
CA GLY A 135 -1.94 17.25 0.44
C GLY A 135 -0.49 17.69 0.47
N ALA A 136 -0.05 18.05 1.66
CA ALA A 136 1.32 18.42 1.97
C ALA A 136 1.85 17.61 3.14
N MET A 137 3.10 17.17 3.05
CA MET A 137 3.77 16.33 4.04
C MET A 137 5.19 16.82 4.30
N ALA A 138 5.57 16.94 5.56
CA ALA A 138 6.95 17.12 5.99
C ALA A 138 7.53 15.79 6.48
N GLY A 139 8.82 15.58 6.21
CA GLY A 139 9.60 14.45 6.69
C GLY A 139 10.90 14.94 7.32
N TYR A 140 11.30 14.30 8.41
CA TYR A 140 12.56 14.59 9.07
C TYR A 140 13.26 13.29 9.51
N GLU A 141 14.57 13.22 9.23
CA GLU A 141 15.41 12.07 9.60
C GLU A 141 16.51 12.55 10.55
N PHE A 142 16.69 11.85 11.65
CA PHE A 142 17.71 12.17 12.65
C PHE A 142 18.26 10.91 13.34
N HIS A 143 19.34 11.08 14.11
CA HIS A 143 20.00 9.99 14.81
C HIS A 143 20.04 10.30 16.32
N VAL A 144 19.58 9.33 17.13
CA VAL A 144 19.73 9.33 18.60
C VAL A 144 20.28 7.95 19.00
N GLY A 145 21.56 7.70 18.65
CA GLY A 145 22.15 6.36 18.78
C GLY A 145 21.70 5.36 17.69
N PHE A 146 20.56 5.59 17.06
CA PHE A 146 20.00 4.85 15.92
C PHE A 146 19.20 5.79 15.01
N PRO A 147 18.98 5.40 13.73
CA PRO A 147 18.20 6.21 12.80
C PRO A 147 16.71 6.31 13.21
N ILE A 148 16.16 7.51 13.13
CA ILE A 148 14.71 7.76 13.32
C ILE A 148 14.23 8.58 12.12
N ARG A 149 13.09 8.18 11.56
CA ARG A 149 12.38 8.92 10.52
C ARG A 149 10.99 9.26 11.01
N VAL A 150 10.62 10.54 10.93
CA VAL A 150 9.26 11.00 11.21
C VAL A 150 8.68 11.69 10.00
N GLN A 151 7.39 11.46 9.75
CA GLN A 151 6.65 12.08 8.67
C GLN A 151 5.29 12.54 9.22
N ALA A 152 4.86 13.74 8.83
CA ALA A 152 3.53 14.24 9.18
C ALA A 152 2.97 15.06 8.01
N GLY A 153 1.67 14.95 7.76
CA GLY A 153 1.05 15.63 6.64
C GLY A 153 -0.43 15.95 6.88
N LEU A 154 -0.88 16.94 6.11
CA LEU A 154 -2.27 17.36 6.00
C LEU A 154 -2.78 17.03 4.61
N PHE A 155 -3.99 16.47 4.54
CA PHE A 155 -4.56 15.92 3.33
C PHE A 155 -6.02 16.34 3.14
N ASN A 156 -6.47 16.43 1.90
CA ASN A 156 -7.84 16.81 1.59
C ASN A 156 -8.87 15.76 2.05
N GLY A 157 -8.57 14.47 1.88
CA GLY A 157 -9.54 13.38 2.03
C GLY A 157 -10.28 13.03 0.73
N SER A 158 -9.92 13.67 -0.38
CA SER A 158 -10.50 13.39 -1.70
C SER A 158 -10.06 12.03 -2.28
N GLY A 159 -8.97 11.46 -1.76
CA GLY A 159 -8.36 10.26 -2.33
C GLY A 159 -7.74 10.52 -3.70
N LEU A 160 -7.88 9.54 -4.62
CA LEU A 160 -7.27 9.59 -5.96
C LEU A 160 -8.13 10.35 -6.99
N THR A 161 -9.39 10.60 -6.70
CA THR A 161 -10.36 11.19 -7.63
C THR A 161 -11.14 12.30 -6.94
N GLY A 162 -11.93 13.06 -7.71
CA GLY A 162 -12.81 14.07 -7.14
C GLY A 162 -12.09 15.32 -6.62
N GLN A 163 -10.90 15.65 -7.13
CA GLN A 163 -10.12 16.81 -6.68
C GLN A 163 -10.71 18.13 -7.17
N LYS A 164 -11.38 18.11 -8.34
CA LYS A 164 -12.06 19.28 -8.89
C LYS A 164 -13.24 19.65 -7.98
N ASP A 165 -13.34 20.89 -7.61
CA ASP A 165 -14.40 21.42 -6.75
C ASP A 165 -14.52 20.75 -5.36
N TYR A 166 -13.48 20.03 -4.92
CA TYR A 166 -13.43 19.44 -3.60
C TYR A 166 -12.95 20.45 -2.56
N TRP A 167 -13.91 21.05 -1.87
CA TRP A 167 -13.67 21.97 -0.78
C TRP A 167 -14.06 21.31 0.54
N THR A 168 -13.19 21.36 1.54
CA THR A 168 -13.44 20.73 2.83
C THR A 168 -13.12 21.68 4.00
N LYS A 169 -13.97 21.66 5.03
CA LYS A 169 -13.69 22.29 6.32
C LYS A 169 -12.95 21.34 7.27
N GLY A 170 -12.90 20.06 6.95
CA GLY A 170 -12.36 18.99 7.79
C GLY A 170 -11.11 18.39 7.18
N ILE A 171 -9.96 19.04 7.31
CA ILE A 171 -8.68 18.51 6.84
C ILE A 171 -8.35 17.19 7.55
N ASN A 172 -7.92 16.19 6.77
CA ASN A 172 -7.37 14.95 7.27
C ASN A 172 -5.90 15.14 7.66
N TYR A 173 -5.42 14.38 8.62
CA TYR A 173 -4.00 14.36 8.95
C TYR A 173 -3.49 12.94 9.13
N SER A 174 -2.20 12.78 8.93
CA SER A 174 -1.49 11.54 9.25
C SER A 174 -0.09 11.84 9.72
N ALA A 175 0.40 11.04 10.65
CA ALA A 175 1.78 11.06 11.10
C ALA A 175 2.30 9.64 11.29
N LYS A 176 3.59 9.43 11.01
CA LYS A 176 4.28 8.14 11.11
C LYS A 176 5.67 8.36 11.65
N ALA A 177 6.08 7.52 12.60
CA ALA A 177 7.45 7.43 13.09
C ALA A 177 7.99 6.02 12.83
N GLN A 178 9.25 5.95 12.39
CA GLN A 178 10.00 4.73 12.13
C GLN A 178 11.33 4.79 12.89
N LEU A 179 11.58 3.79 13.73
CA LEU A 179 12.76 3.67 14.57
C LEU A 179 13.53 2.42 14.18
N TYR A 180 14.78 2.57 13.75
CA TYR A 180 15.64 1.49 13.23
C TYR A 180 16.69 1.11 14.26
N PHE A 181 16.37 0.15 15.14
CA PHE A 181 17.26 -0.25 16.21
C PHE A 181 18.44 -1.10 15.73
N PRO A 182 19.63 -1.01 16.37
CA PRO A 182 20.83 -1.69 15.91
C PRO A 182 20.79 -3.22 16.03
N PHE A 183 19.83 -3.79 16.76
CA PHE A 183 19.64 -5.25 16.93
C PHE A 183 18.69 -5.86 15.90
N ASN A 184 18.60 -5.27 14.70
CA ASN A 184 17.78 -5.71 13.57
C ASN A 184 16.28 -5.69 13.85
N LEU A 185 15.83 -4.77 14.66
CA LEU A 185 14.43 -4.54 15.01
C LEU A 185 14.02 -3.14 14.56
N ASP A 186 12.98 -3.05 13.76
CA ASP A 186 12.36 -1.79 13.35
C ASP A 186 11.00 -1.67 14.03
N LEU A 187 10.75 -0.53 14.67
CA LEU A 187 9.46 -0.15 15.22
C LEU A 187 8.86 0.94 14.34
N GLU A 188 7.64 0.72 13.87
CA GLU A 188 6.84 1.72 13.19
C GLU A 188 5.58 2.01 13.99
N THR A 189 5.23 3.29 14.12
CA THR A 189 3.95 3.71 14.70
C THR A 189 3.37 4.85 13.88
N SER A 190 2.05 4.86 13.74
CA SER A 190 1.38 5.86 12.93
C SER A 190 -0.03 6.17 13.41
N VAL A 191 -0.51 7.36 13.07
CA VAL A 191 -1.87 7.81 13.33
C VAL A 191 -2.44 8.45 12.07
N GLN A 192 -3.69 8.20 11.78
CA GLN A 192 -4.43 8.84 10.70
C GLN A 192 -5.83 9.22 11.15
N LYS A 193 -6.23 10.47 10.89
CA LYS A 193 -7.61 10.94 10.97
C LYS A 193 -8.13 11.13 9.55
N ILE A 194 -9.27 10.52 9.25
CA ILE A 194 -10.00 10.70 7.99
C ILE A 194 -11.45 11.06 8.27
N ARG A 195 -12.10 11.64 7.27
CA ARG A 195 -13.55 11.88 7.28
C ARG A 195 -14.11 11.43 5.94
N PRO A 196 -14.36 10.12 5.77
CA PRO A 196 -14.77 9.56 4.48
C PRO A 196 -16.12 10.10 3.98
N ASP A 197 -16.98 10.55 4.89
CA ASP A 197 -18.28 11.17 4.63
C ASP A 197 -18.65 12.09 5.80
N ALA A 198 -19.72 11.85 6.54
CA ALA A 198 -20.16 12.66 7.67
C ALA A 198 -19.34 12.39 8.96
N HIS A 199 -18.85 11.17 9.13
CA HIS A 199 -18.22 10.70 10.37
C HIS A 199 -16.70 10.77 10.33
N THR A 200 -16.12 11.29 11.41
CA THR A 200 -14.66 11.26 11.61
C THR A 200 -14.24 9.87 12.11
N VAL A 201 -13.18 9.35 11.50
CA VAL A 201 -12.55 8.09 11.86
C VAL A 201 -11.09 8.39 12.24
N VAL A 202 -10.66 7.88 13.38
CA VAL A 202 -9.27 7.95 13.82
C VAL A 202 -8.71 6.53 13.90
N MET A 203 -7.52 6.36 13.38
CA MET A 203 -6.83 5.08 13.35
C MET A 203 -5.43 5.24 13.92
N TYR A 204 -5.04 4.27 14.73
CA TYR A 204 -3.70 4.14 15.30
C TYR A 204 -3.13 2.82 14.84
N ASP A 205 -1.87 2.83 14.48
CA ASP A 205 -1.17 1.65 13.99
C ASP A 205 0.20 1.55 14.63
N ALA A 206 0.61 0.35 14.97
CA ALA A 206 1.93 0.06 15.48
C ALA A 206 2.39 -1.32 14.99
N GLY A 207 3.65 -1.43 14.60
CA GLY A 207 4.20 -2.69 14.18
C GLY A 207 5.69 -2.81 14.40
N LEU A 208 6.13 -4.05 14.47
CA LEU A 208 7.51 -4.45 14.67
C LEU A 208 7.95 -5.32 13.52
N THR A 209 9.12 -5.03 12.97
CA THR A 209 9.79 -5.88 11.97
C THR A 209 11.13 -6.30 12.52
N TYR A 210 11.35 -7.61 12.62
CA TYR A 210 12.64 -8.21 12.96
C TYR A 210 13.24 -8.84 11.72
N HIS A 211 14.49 -8.52 11.40
CA HIS A 211 15.20 -9.10 10.27
C HIS A 211 16.60 -9.50 10.65
N ARG A 212 16.94 -10.76 10.41
CA ARG A 212 18.29 -11.28 10.68
C ARG A 212 18.68 -12.31 9.62
N LEU A 213 19.79 -12.05 8.93
CA LEU A 213 20.24 -12.91 7.83
C LEU A 213 19.12 -13.09 6.78
N ASN A 214 18.63 -14.32 6.64
CA ASN A 214 17.61 -14.70 5.68
C ASN A 214 16.19 -14.75 6.29
N PHE A 215 16.06 -14.47 7.59
CA PHE A 215 14.80 -14.52 8.33
C PHE A 215 14.21 -13.13 8.50
N LEU A 216 12.90 -13.01 8.30
CA LEU A 216 12.12 -11.82 8.59
C LEU A 216 10.82 -12.23 9.29
N ALA A 217 10.48 -11.53 10.35
CA ALA A 217 9.19 -11.58 11.01
C ALA A 217 8.63 -10.18 11.18
N GLU A 218 7.34 -10.01 10.95
CA GLU A 218 6.64 -8.73 11.11
C GLU A 218 5.31 -8.95 11.80
N VAL A 219 4.97 -8.05 12.72
CA VAL A 219 3.66 -7.96 13.34
C VAL A 219 3.19 -6.51 13.25
N GLU A 220 1.93 -6.32 12.91
CA GLU A 220 1.27 -5.02 12.78
C GLU A 220 -0.09 -5.09 13.45
N TYR A 221 -0.43 -4.08 14.25
CA TYR A 221 -1.70 -3.94 14.95
C TYR A 221 -2.34 -2.61 14.63
N LEU A 222 -3.60 -2.63 14.26
CA LEU A 222 -4.42 -1.47 13.99
C LEU A 222 -5.56 -1.37 15.00
N TYR A 223 -5.72 -0.19 15.58
CA TYR A 223 -6.90 0.23 16.34
C TYR A 223 -7.61 1.36 15.60
N LYS A 224 -8.93 1.23 15.40
CA LYS A 224 -9.74 2.21 14.67
C LYS A 224 -10.98 2.55 15.47
N THR A 225 -11.25 3.84 15.64
CA THR A 225 -12.38 4.37 16.38
C THR A 225 -13.17 5.39 15.55
N TYR A 226 -14.44 5.57 15.88
CA TYR A 226 -15.37 6.44 15.16
C TYR A 226 -15.91 7.51 16.10
N ALA A 227 -15.90 8.78 15.64
CA ALA A 227 -16.42 9.89 16.42
C ALA A 227 -17.90 9.67 16.79
N HIS A 228 -18.26 10.15 17.97
CA HIS A 228 -19.63 10.07 18.53
C HIS A 228 -20.14 8.62 18.69
N ASN A 229 -19.24 7.64 18.83
CA ASN A 229 -19.57 6.22 18.91
C ASN A 229 -20.48 5.73 17.76
N ALA A 230 -20.32 6.34 16.57
CA ALA A 230 -21.11 6.01 15.37
C ALA A 230 -20.95 4.54 14.94
N TYR A 231 -19.89 3.90 15.40
CA TYR A 231 -19.63 2.47 15.23
C TYR A 231 -18.73 1.98 16.37
N LYS A 232 -18.76 0.68 16.65
CA LYS A 232 -17.85 0.05 17.62
C LYS A 232 -16.39 0.11 17.18
N ASP A 233 -15.48 0.09 18.12
CA ASP A 233 -14.05 0.06 17.86
C ASP A 233 -13.65 -1.19 17.10
N VAL A 234 -12.65 -1.03 16.22
CA VAL A 234 -12.13 -2.07 15.34
C VAL A 234 -10.70 -2.39 15.72
N HIS A 235 -10.41 -3.67 15.84
CA HIS A 235 -9.08 -4.21 16.08
C HIS A 235 -8.67 -5.08 14.91
N ALA A 236 -7.45 -4.92 14.43
CA ALA A 236 -6.89 -5.78 13.40
C ALA A 236 -5.44 -6.13 13.71
N VAL A 237 -5.06 -7.33 13.33
CA VAL A 237 -3.69 -7.87 13.47
C VAL A 237 -3.26 -8.45 12.13
N ASN A 238 -2.01 -8.17 11.75
CA ASN A 238 -1.29 -8.86 10.70
C ASN A 238 0.04 -9.34 11.26
N ALA A 239 0.32 -10.62 11.18
CA ALA A 239 1.60 -11.18 11.62
C ALA A 239 2.11 -12.17 10.58
N PHE A 240 3.37 -12.05 10.17
CA PHE A 240 3.94 -12.99 9.19
C PHE A 240 5.42 -13.26 9.42
N MET A 241 5.87 -14.38 8.85
CA MET A 241 7.27 -14.78 8.79
C MET A 241 7.63 -15.15 7.35
N ASN A 242 8.87 -14.85 6.98
CA ASN A 242 9.47 -15.20 5.70
C ASN A 242 10.89 -15.70 5.93
N TYR A 243 11.29 -16.74 5.21
CA TYR A 243 12.66 -17.25 5.25
C TYR A 243 13.21 -17.38 3.83
N ASP A 244 14.29 -16.68 3.52
CA ASP A 244 14.93 -16.66 2.21
C ASP A 244 15.97 -17.79 2.10
N ILE A 245 15.81 -18.68 1.12
CA ILE A 245 16.77 -19.74 0.77
C ILE A 245 17.43 -19.38 -0.55
N PRO A 246 18.59 -18.69 -0.53
CA PRO A 246 19.28 -18.30 -1.76
C PRO A 246 20.02 -19.49 -2.36
N PHE A 247 20.01 -19.59 -3.71
CA PHE A 247 20.82 -20.53 -4.45
C PHE A 247 22.14 -19.88 -4.89
N LYS A 248 23.25 -20.59 -4.68
CA LYS A 248 24.60 -20.08 -4.97
C LYS A 248 24.95 -20.08 -6.47
N ASN A 249 24.35 -20.98 -7.23
CA ASN A 249 24.65 -21.14 -8.66
C ASN A 249 23.87 -20.11 -9.48
N LYS A 250 24.58 -19.13 -10.06
CA LYS A 250 24.00 -18.05 -10.88
C LYS A 250 23.44 -18.52 -12.23
N SER A 251 23.76 -19.73 -12.67
CA SER A 251 23.21 -20.31 -13.91
C SER A 251 21.82 -20.92 -13.75
N GLN A 252 21.30 -21.02 -12.53
CA GLN A 252 19.94 -21.50 -12.28
C GLN A 252 18.89 -20.43 -12.59
N LEU A 253 17.75 -20.85 -13.13
CA LEU A 253 16.62 -19.98 -13.40
C LEU A 253 16.07 -19.33 -12.11
N ILE A 254 16.05 -20.09 -11.01
CA ILE A 254 15.57 -19.63 -9.72
C ILE A 254 16.78 -19.20 -8.86
N ARG A 255 16.80 -17.94 -8.45
CA ARG A 255 17.83 -17.37 -7.59
C ARG A 255 17.58 -17.65 -6.10
N LYS A 256 16.30 -17.68 -5.71
CA LYS A 256 15.89 -17.75 -4.31
C LYS A 256 14.50 -18.38 -4.19
N VAL A 257 14.30 -19.18 -3.16
CA VAL A 257 13.00 -19.70 -2.74
C VAL A 257 12.70 -19.19 -1.33
N SER A 258 11.53 -18.63 -1.12
CA SER A 258 11.14 -18.02 0.16
C SER A 258 9.81 -18.62 0.64
N PRO A 259 9.83 -19.66 1.51
CA PRO A 259 8.65 -20.08 2.25
C PRO A 259 8.20 -18.96 3.21
N LEU A 260 6.87 -18.81 3.34
CA LEU A 260 6.28 -17.76 4.15
C LEU A 260 4.90 -18.17 4.69
N VAL A 261 4.57 -17.60 5.84
CA VAL A 261 3.28 -17.81 6.51
C VAL A 261 2.79 -16.50 7.10
N ARG A 262 1.47 -16.25 7.05
CA ARG A 262 0.82 -15.06 7.61
C ARG A 262 -0.46 -15.43 8.31
N TYR A 263 -0.73 -14.74 9.40
CA TYR A 263 -2.01 -14.67 10.09
C TYR A 263 -2.56 -13.26 10.02
N ASP A 264 -3.80 -13.11 9.61
CA ASP A 264 -4.57 -11.87 9.62
C ASP A 264 -5.82 -12.05 10.48
N PHE A 265 -6.16 -11.03 11.25
CA PHE A 265 -7.41 -10.91 12.00
C PHE A 265 -7.97 -9.50 11.86
N MET A 266 -9.29 -9.38 11.80
CA MET A 266 -10.00 -8.11 11.89
C MET A 266 -11.39 -8.34 12.48
N THR A 267 -11.79 -7.49 13.43
CA THR A 267 -13.16 -7.44 13.96
C THR A 267 -14.14 -6.89 12.92
N ASP A 268 -15.44 -6.87 13.23
CA ASP A 268 -16.43 -6.20 12.38
C ASP A 268 -16.01 -4.76 12.11
N HIS A 269 -16.19 -4.31 10.87
CA HIS A 269 -15.62 -3.08 10.37
C HIS A 269 -16.63 -2.26 9.57
N SER A 270 -16.61 -0.94 9.74
CA SER A 270 -17.29 0.01 8.85
C SER A 270 -16.27 0.85 8.09
N ASN A 271 -16.52 1.12 6.80
CA ASN A 271 -15.70 2.03 6.01
C ASN A 271 -16.00 3.52 6.28
N GLY A 272 -16.99 3.83 7.13
CA GLY A 272 -17.42 5.17 7.47
C GLY A 272 -18.24 5.89 6.39
N ARG A 273 -18.57 5.22 5.27
CA ARG A 273 -19.32 5.81 4.15
C ARG A 273 -20.77 5.37 4.08
N GLN A 274 -21.04 4.13 4.46
CA GLN A 274 -22.40 3.59 4.48
C GLN A 274 -23.06 4.01 5.79
N TYR A 275 -24.24 4.60 5.66
CA TYR A 275 -25.01 5.16 6.75
C TYR A 275 -26.38 4.47 6.80
N VAL A 276 -26.80 4.07 7.98
CA VAL A 276 -28.16 3.59 8.24
C VAL A 276 -28.86 4.69 9.02
N GLU A 277 -29.95 5.24 8.48
CA GLU A 277 -30.78 6.18 9.22
C GLU A 277 -31.37 5.50 10.47
N GLY A 278 -31.06 6.07 11.63
CA GLY A 278 -31.68 5.70 12.90
C GLY A 278 -33.08 6.28 13.01
N PRO A 279 -33.84 5.90 14.04
CA PRO A 279 -35.14 6.53 14.36
C PRO A 279 -35.01 8.05 14.45
N ALA A 280 -36.04 8.77 14.05
CA ALA A 280 -36.03 10.24 14.02
C ALA A 280 -35.62 10.83 15.40
N GLY A 281 -34.48 11.53 15.42
CA GLY A 281 -33.89 12.14 16.62
C GLY A 281 -32.69 11.40 17.23
N GLU A 282 -32.39 10.18 16.82
CA GLU A 282 -31.17 9.47 17.19
C GLU A 282 -30.15 9.58 16.03
N GLY A 283 -28.90 9.95 16.36
CA GLY A 283 -27.83 9.99 15.38
C GLY A 283 -27.71 8.64 14.67
N GLY A 284 -27.61 8.65 13.34
CA GLY A 284 -27.50 7.41 12.57
C GLY A 284 -26.27 6.59 12.91
N VAL A 285 -26.38 5.27 12.82
CA VAL A 285 -25.33 4.30 13.09
C VAL A 285 -24.74 3.82 11.77
N LEU A 286 -23.42 3.78 11.67
CA LEU A 286 -22.74 3.27 10.48
C LEU A 286 -22.99 1.77 10.30
N ALA A 287 -23.27 1.37 9.06
CA ALA A 287 -23.44 -0.04 8.73
C ALA A 287 -22.11 -0.80 8.77
N THR A 288 -22.17 -2.08 9.16
CA THR A 288 -21.03 -3.00 9.00
C THR A 288 -20.74 -3.23 7.53
N THR A 289 -19.54 -2.87 7.09
CA THR A 289 -19.07 -3.11 5.71
C THR A 289 -18.51 -4.52 5.53
N ASP A 290 -17.79 -4.99 6.53
CA ASP A 290 -17.17 -6.31 6.56
C ASP A 290 -17.27 -6.90 7.98
N TYR A 291 -17.51 -8.21 8.05
CA TYR A 291 -17.67 -8.94 9.31
C TYR A 291 -16.34 -9.47 9.82
N GLN A 292 -16.30 -9.81 11.10
CA GLN A 292 -15.14 -10.40 11.77
C GLN A 292 -14.67 -11.65 11.05
N ARG A 293 -13.38 -11.69 10.81
CA ARG A 293 -12.74 -12.81 10.13
C ARG A 293 -11.26 -12.98 10.48
N HIS A 294 -10.80 -14.19 10.29
CA HIS A 294 -9.40 -14.58 10.36
C HIS A 294 -8.97 -15.12 9.01
N ARG A 295 -7.69 -15.01 8.70
CA ARG A 295 -7.09 -15.67 7.55
C ARG A 295 -5.71 -16.20 7.92
N VAL A 296 -5.45 -17.45 7.57
CA VAL A 296 -4.10 -18.02 7.56
C VAL A 296 -3.68 -18.15 6.12
N THR A 297 -2.51 -17.64 5.78
CA THR A 297 -1.92 -17.76 4.44
C THR A 297 -0.59 -18.48 4.55
N GLY A 298 -0.45 -19.61 3.86
CA GLY A 298 0.84 -20.29 3.66
C GLY A 298 1.26 -20.19 2.21
N GLY A 299 2.56 -20.16 1.93
CA GLY A 299 2.98 -20.12 0.55
C GLY A 299 4.48 -20.09 0.34
N VAL A 300 4.86 -19.89 -0.91
CA VAL A 300 6.25 -19.81 -1.36
C VAL A 300 6.38 -18.74 -2.44
N THR A 301 7.48 -17.99 -2.39
CA THR A 301 7.90 -17.08 -3.46
C THR A 301 9.14 -17.66 -4.14
N LEU A 302 9.09 -17.78 -5.47
CA LEU A 302 10.20 -18.16 -6.33
C LEU A 302 10.72 -16.89 -6.99
N SER A 303 11.93 -16.44 -6.61
CA SER A 303 12.56 -15.27 -7.23
C SER A 303 13.47 -15.72 -8.37
N LEU A 304 13.23 -15.18 -9.57
CA LEU A 304 13.97 -15.56 -10.78
C LEU A 304 15.32 -14.83 -10.84
N THR A 305 16.27 -15.45 -11.56
CA THR A 305 17.57 -14.86 -11.86
C THR A 305 17.45 -13.93 -13.07
N THR A 306 17.22 -12.65 -12.81
CA THR A 306 17.10 -11.61 -13.83
C THR A 306 17.81 -10.34 -13.35
N PRO A 307 18.18 -9.40 -14.25
CA PRO A 307 18.73 -8.10 -13.84
C PRO A 307 17.69 -7.24 -13.10
N PHE A 308 16.40 -7.55 -13.25
CA PHE A 308 15.27 -6.90 -12.57
C PHE A 308 14.66 -7.80 -11.50
N VAL A 309 13.63 -7.33 -10.80
CA VAL A 309 12.89 -8.17 -9.85
C VAL A 309 11.80 -8.93 -10.61
N SER A 310 11.81 -10.26 -10.52
CA SER A 310 10.76 -11.11 -11.08
C SER A 310 10.48 -12.25 -10.14
N ASP A 311 9.24 -12.30 -9.62
CA ASP A 311 8.81 -13.27 -8.62
C ASP A 311 7.57 -14.02 -9.08
N ILE A 312 7.52 -15.31 -8.75
CA ILE A 312 6.31 -16.13 -8.80
C ILE A 312 5.90 -16.40 -7.36
N ARG A 313 4.71 -15.96 -6.97
CA ARG A 313 4.15 -16.15 -5.64
C ARG A 313 3.03 -17.17 -5.70
N ILE A 314 3.13 -18.22 -4.89
CA ILE A 314 2.11 -19.27 -4.78
C ILE A 314 1.64 -19.25 -3.33
N ASN A 315 0.37 -18.90 -3.11
CA ASN A 315 -0.20 -18.79 -1.77
C ASN A 315 -1.49 -19.62 -1.68
N TYR A 316 -1.70 -20.27 -0.54
CA TYR A 316 -2.98 -20.79 -0.13
C TYR A 316 -3.52 -19.91 1.01
N GLU A 317 -4.73 -19.39 0.85
CA GLU A 317 -5.42 -18.56 1.84
C GLU A 317 -6.60 -19.35 2.42
N LYS A 318 -6.54 -19.63 3.73
CA LYS A 318 -7.63 -20.25 4.50
C LYS A 318 -8.35 -19.16 5.30
N TYR A 319 -9.66 -19.05 5.10
CA TYR A 319 -10.49 -18.06 5.77
C TYR A 319 -11.37 -18.72 6.84
N PHE A 320 -11.54 -18.01 7.95
CA PHE A 320 -12.44 -18.34 9.05
C PHE A 320 -13.30 -17.12 9.32
N SER A 321 -14.51 -17.09 8.75
CA SER A 321 -15.47 -15.99 8.93
C SER A 321 -16.43 -16.33 10.04
N ARG A 322 -16.87 -15.33 10.80
CA ARG A 322 -17.91 -15.47 11.82
C ARG A 322 -19.22 -15.96 11.21
N ASP A 323 -19.56 -15.45 10.01
CA ASP A 323 -20.70 -15.87 9.21
C ASP A 323 -20.24 -16.14 7.77
N GLN A 324 -20.20 -17.41 7.41
CA GLN A 324 -19.74 -17.82 6.08
C GLN A 324 -20.73 -17.44 4.98
N GLY A 325 -22.03 -17.32 5.28
CA GLY A 325 -23.06 -16.93 4.33
C GLY A 325 -22.92 -15.49 3.83
N LEU A 326 -22.29 -14.62 4.63
CA LEU A 326 -22.05 -13.22 4.29
C LEU A 326 -20.66 -12.97 3.67
N ALA A 327 -19.78 -13.96 3.64
CA ALA A 327 -18.44 -13.83 3.09
C ALA A 327 -18.47 -13.72 1.56
N LYS A 328 -17.86 -12.68 1.02
CA LYS A 328 -17.67 -12.51 -0.44
C LYS A 328 -16.84 -13.68 -1.00
N THR A 329 -17.10 -14.12 -2.23
CA THR A 329 -16.33 -15.18 -2.91
C THR A 329 -14.81 -14.90 -2.87
N SER A 330 -14.42 -13.63 -2.99
CA SER A 330 -13.00 -13.21 -2.90
C SER A 330 -12.40 -13.34 -1.49
N GLU A 331 -13.18 -13.64 -0.48
CA GLU A 331 -12.79 -13.79 0.95
C GLU A 331 -13.11 -15.19 1.48
N ARG A 332 -13.11 -16.16 0.60
CA ARG A 332 -13.20 -17.60 0.89
C ARG A 332 -11.87 -18.29 0.57
N ASP A 333 -11.75 -19.55 0.97
CA ASP A 333 -10.56 -20.37 0.77
C ASP A 333 -10.11 -20.41 -0.67
N LYS A 334 -8.84 -20.13 -0.94
CA LYS A 334 -8.34 -20.07 -2.32
C LYS A 334 -6.85 -20.30 -2.46
N ILE A 335 -6.48 -20.79 -3.64
CA ILE A 335 -5.12 -20.81 -4.15
C ILE A 335 -4.92 -19.54 -4.99
N VAL A 336 -3.78 -18.89 -4.82
CA VAL A 336 -3.38 -17.71 -5.60
C VAL A 336 -2.01 -17.96 -6.19
N VAL A 337 -1.90 -17.84 -7.52
CA VAL A 337 -0.62 -17.83 -8.23
C VAL A 337 -0.44 -16.46 -8.88
N GLU A 338 0.63 -15.76 -8.54
CA GLU A 338 0.91 -14.44 -9.06
C GLU A 338 2.28 -14.39 -9.73
N PHE A 339 2.34 -13.76 -10.90
CA PHE A 339 3.58 -13.30 -11.54
C PHE A 339 3.74 -11.82 -11.31
N MET A 340 4.90 -11.42 -10.78
CA MET A 340 5.26 -10.03 -10.54
C MET A 340 6.61 -9.74 -11.19
N THR A 341 6.66 -8.63 -11.94
CA THR A 341 7.89 -8.10 -12.52
C THR A 341 8.02 -6.61 -12.20
N HIS A 342 9.22 -6.18 -11.82
CA HIS A 342 9.55 -4.77 -11.57
C HIS A 342 10.87 -4.41 -12.26
N PHE A 343 10.89 -3.30 -13.00
CA PHE A 343 12.02 -2.77 -13.78
C PHE A 343 12.21 -1.28 -13.56
#